data_e29eb86eb9a8f4aed803ec500ae915b8
#
_entry.id   e29eb86eb9a8f4aed803ec500ae915b8
#
_cell.length_a   1.000
_cell.length_b   1.000
_cell.length_c   1.000
_cell.angle_alpha   90.00
_cell.angle_beta   90.00
_cell.angle_gamma   90.00
#
_symmetry.space_group_name_H-M   'P 1'
#
loop_
_entity.id
_entity.type
_entity.pdbx_description
1 polymer ?
#
loop_
_entity_poly.entity_id
_entity_poly.type
_entity_poly.pdbx_seq_one_letter_code
_entity_poly.pdbx_strand_id
1 'polypeptide(L)'
;MGLTAADLQRMGPDAQRQVMEKLGIVGKTKAPKYHNQPDSRGNLRFDSKKEARRYDELMLMLKAGQIRNLRLQQQYTLQESYITETGERVRAIHYVADFAYERPTAPDKYGTVIWLPVVEDVKSRATKTAQYEMKKKLLRERFNLTITEV
;
A
#
# COMPACT_ATOMS: atom_id res chain seq x y z
N MET A 1 -34.47 -33.92 8.16
CA MET A 1 -33.97 -34.47 6.89
C MET A 1 -32.71 -33.70 6.53
N GLY A 2 -31.60 -34.39 6.35
CA GLY A 2 -30.32 -33.75 5.96
C GLY A 2 -30.20 -33.68 4.43
N LEU A 3 -29.50 -32.65 3.94
CA LEU A 3 -29.14 -32.51 2.53
C LEU A 3 -28.22 -33.70 2.13
N THR A 4 -28.56 -34.34 1.04
CA THR A 4 -27.78 -35.48 0.49
C THR A 4 -26.77 -34.97 -0.56
N ALA A 5 -25.74 -35.77 -0.86
CA ALA A 5 -24.78 -35.45 -1.91
C ALA A 5 -25.46 -35.31 -3.31
N ALA A 6 -26.57 -36.02 -3.55
CA ALA A 6 -27.35 -35.89 -4.77
C ALA A 6 -28.09 -34.55 -4.86
N ASP A 7 -28.54 -34.00 -3.72
CA ASP A 7 -29.19 -32.69 -3.68
C ASP A 7 -28.18 -31.56 -3.97
N LEU A 8 -26.95 -31.71 -3.48
CA LEU A 8 -25.86 -30.79 -3.79
C LEU A 8 -25.52 -30.72 -5.28
N GLN A 9 -25.48 -31.88 -5.96
CA GLN A 9 -25.17 -31.94 -7.39
C GLN A 9 -26.26 -31.32 -8.30
N ARG A 10 -27.51 -31.22 -7.81
CA ARG A 10 -28.62 -30.58 -8.54
C ARG A 10 -28.67 -29.06 -8.34
N MET A 11 -27.90 -28.52 -7.41
CA MET A 11 -27.81 -27.06 -7.16
C MET A 11 -26.84 -26.42 -8.11
N GLY A 12 -27.10 -25.17 -8.48
CA GLY A 12 -26.13 -24.35 -9.23
C GLY A 12 -24.86 -24.07 -8.40
N PRO A 13 -23.74 -23.72 -9.07
CA PRO A 13 -22.41 -23.56 -8.44
C PRO A 13 -22.42 -22.65 -7.22
N ASP A 14 -23.17 -21.54 -7.28
CA ASP A 14 -23.25 -20.57 -6.18
C ASP A 14 -24.01 -21.10 -4.96
N ALA A 15 -25.07 -21.87 -5.20
CA ALA A 15 -25.84 -22.50 -4.13
C ALA A 15 -25.05 -23.63 -3.45
N GLN A 16 -24.31 -24.42 -4.23
CA GLN A 16 -23.39 -25.45 -3.70
C GLN A 16 -22.34 -24.82 -2.79
N ARG A 17 -21.75 -23.68 -3.22
CA ARG A 17 -20.74 -22.95 -2.45
C ARG A 17 -21.28 -22.44 -1.13
N GLN A 18 -22.48 -21.84 -1.13
CA GLN A 18 -23.13 -21.36 0.09
C GLN A 18 -23.42 -22.47 1.10
N VAL A 19 -23.83 -23.64 0.62
CA VAL A 19 -24.08 -24.81 1.47
C VAL A 19 -22.77 -25.33 2.05
N MET A 20 -21.71 -25.43 1.26
CA MET A 20 -20.39 -25.86 1.72
C MET A 20 -19.77 -24.88 2.73
N GLU A 21 -19.97 -23.56 2.56
CA GLU A 21 -19.58 -22.55 3.55
C GLU A 21 -20.34 -22.69 4.87
N LYS A 22 -21.65 -22.94 4.82
CA LYS A 22 -22.48 -23.17 6.03
C LYS A 22 -22.09 -24.45 6.76
N LEU A 23 -21.67 -25.48 6.03
CA LEU A 23 -21.20 -26.73 6.61
C LEU A 23 -19.74 -26.70 7.09
N GLY A 24 -19.02 -25.56 6.89
CA GLY A 24 -17.62 -25.42 7.30
C GLY A 24 -16.63 -26.24 6.47
N ILE A 25 -17.07 -26.81 5.32
CA ILE A 25 -16.24 -27.64 4.42
C ILE A 25 -15.32 -26.76 3.57
N VAL A 26 -15.77 -25.55 3.23
CA VAL A 26 -14.98 -24.55 2.51
C VAL A 26 -14.86 -23.32 3.38
N GLY A 27 -13.63 -22.88 3.65
CA GLY A 27 -13.37 -21.66 4.40
C GLY A 27 -14.01 -20.44 3.70
N LYS A 28 -14.61 -19.53 4.49
CA LYS A 28 -15.13 -18.26 3.97
C LYS A 28 -14.00 -17.52 3.26
N THR A 29 -14.00 -17.52 1.94
CA THR A 29 -13.15 -16.63 1.17
C THR A 29 -13.68 -15.22 1.41
N LYS A 30 -12.99 -14.44 2.27
CA LYS A 30 -13.28 -13.02 2.40
C LYS A 30 -13.09 -12.40 1.03
N ALA A 31 -14.17 -11.90 0.43
CA ALA A 31 -14.05 -11.03 -0.74
C ALA A 31 -13.06 -9.91 -0.42
N PRO A 32 -12.16 -9.54 -1.34
CA PRO A 32 -11.21 -8.46 -1.09
C PRO A 32 -12.00 -7.21 -0.69
N LYS A 33 -11.66 -6.63 0.47
CA LYS A 33 -12.35 -5.50 1.09
C LYS A 33 -12.41 -4.25 0.20
N TYR A 34 -11.55 -4.22 -0.81
CA TYR A 34 -11.43 -3.15 -1.81
C TYR A 34 -11.37 -3.80 -3.19
N HIS A 35 -12.09 -3.24 -4.16
CA HIS A 35 -12.09 -3.67 -5.58
C HIS A 35 -10.79 -3.26 -6.31
N ASN A 36 -9.64 -3.36 -5.65
CA ASN A 36 -8.36 -3.12 -6.28
C ASN A 36 -8.09 -4.22 -7.32
N GLN A 37 -7.76 -3.80 -8.54
CA GLN A 37 -7.32 -4.69 -9.60
C GLN A 37 -5.80 -4.65 -9.63
N PRO A 38 -5.10 -5.75 -9.28
CA PRO A 38 -3.65 -5.85 -9.41
C PRO A 38 -3.22 -5.64 -10.86
N ASP A 39 -2.07 -5.02 -11.05
CA ASP A 39 -1.45 -4.84 -12.36
C ASP A 39 0.04 -5.19 -12.27
N SER A 40 0.70 -5.41 -13.41
CA SER A 40 2.11 -5.79 -13.45
C SER A 40 2.87 -5.02 -14.54
N ARG A 41 4.15 -4.74 -14.27
CA ARG A 41 5.10 -4.16 -15.21
C ARG A 41 6.39 -4.98 -15.18
N GLY A 42 6.56 -5.86 -16.15
CA GLY A 42 7.64 -6.84 -16.12
C GLY A 42 7.54 -7.73 -14.87
N ASN A 43 8.57 -7.76 -14.04
CA ASN A 43 8.61 -8.53 -12.79
C ASN A 43 7.99 -7.80 -11.58
N LEU A 44 7.56 -6.54 -11.75
CA LEU A 44 6.95 -5.74 -10.68
C LEU A 44 5.45 -5.98 -10.66
N ARG A 45 4.91 -6.21 -9.47
CA ARG A 45 3.49 -6.33 -9.21
C ARG A 45 3.00 -5.15 -8.39
N PHE A 46 1.92 -4.54 -8.82
CA PHE A 46 1.26 -3.42 -8.15
C PHE A 46 -0.10 -3.86 -7.59
N ASP A 47 -0.47 -3.31 -6.45
CA ASP A 47 -1.74 -3.63 -5.80
C ASP A 47 -2.93 -2.98 -6.51
N SER A 48 -2.68 -1.99 -7.34
CA SER A 48 -3.71 -1.32 -8.13
C SER A 48 -3.20 -0.83 -9.50
N LYS A 49 -4.11 -0.72 -10.46
CA LYS A 49 -3.82 -0.09 -11.77
C LYS A 49 -3.40 1.38 -11.63
N LYS A 50 -3.84 2.06 -10.58
CA LYS A 50 -3.48 3.46 -10.32
C LYS A 50 -2.00 3.56 -9.95
N GLU A 51 -1.50 2.68 -9.08
CA GLU A 51 -0.08 2.57 -8.75
C GLU A 51 0.77 2.24 -9.99
N ALA A 52 0.34 1.26 -10.81
CA ALA A 52 1.05 0.89 -12.02
C ALA A 52 1.18 2.06 -13.00
N ARG A 53 0.12 2.85 -13.20
CA ARG A 53 0.16 4.06 -14.04
C ARG A 53 1.09 5.11 -13.46
N ARG A 54 1.03 5.33 -12.14
CA ARG A 54 1.91 6.29 -11.49
C ARG A 54 3.38 5.88 -11.62
N TYR A 55 3.67 4.60 -11.49
CA TYR A 55 5.01 4.06 -11.75
C TYR A 55 5.49 4.36 -13.18
N ASP A 56 4.65 4.14 -14.20
CA ASP A 56 5.00 4.43 -15.59
C ASP A 56 5.35 5.92 -15.77
N GLU A 57 4.58 6.84 -15.17
CA GLU A 57 4.85 8.28 -15.19
C GLU A 57 6.20 8.61 -14.52
N LEU A 58 6.45 8.07 -13.31
CA LEU A 58 7.70 8.29 -12.59
C LEU A 58 8.91 7.74 -13.34
N MET A 59 8.76 6.62 -14.04
CA MET A 59 9.82 6.07 -14.89
C MET A 59 10.14 6.99 -16.09
N LEU A 60 9.15 7.63 -16.68
CA LEU A 60 9.38 8.64 -17.72
C LEU A 60 10.11 9.87 -17.16
N MET A 61 9.69 10.36 -15.97
CA MET A 61 10.35 11.48 -15.29
C MET A 61 11.79 11.15 -14.92
N LEU A 62 12.04 9.91 -14.47
CA LEU A 62 13.39 9.43 -14.14
C LEU A 62 14.28 9.40 -15.38
N LYS A 63 13.80 8.87 -16.51
CA LYS A 63 14.51 8.85 -17.79
C LYS A 63 14.81 10.26 -18.32
N ALA A 64 13.87 11.20 -18.09
CA ALA A 64 14.03 12.61 -18.46
C ALA A 64 14.94 13.41 -17.49
N GLY A 65 15.44 12.79 -16.42
CA GLY A 65 16.27 13.48 -15.43
C GLY A 65 15.51 14.47 -14.55
N GLN A 66 14.19 14.46 -14.57
CA GLN A 66 13.32 15.34 -13.77
C GLN A 66 13.22 14.88 -12.31
N ILE A 67 13.50 13.61 -12.04
CA ILE A 67 13.62 13.02 -10.71
C ILE A 67 14.83 12.10 -10.68
N ARG A 68 15.27 11.73 -9.47
CA ARG A 68 16.32 10.73 -9.26
C ARG A 68 16.02 9.88 -8.03
N ASN A 69 16.79 8.80 -7.86
CA ASN A 69 16.71 7.91 -6.68
C ASN A 69 15.30 7.35 -6.43
N LEU A 70 14.58 6.97 -7.51
CA LEU A 70 13.26 6.36 -7.40
C LEU A 70 13.35 5.00 -6.67
N ARG A 71 12.58 4.87 -5.61
CA ARG A 71 12.43 3.66 -4.79
C ARG A 71 10.95 3.31 -4.65
N LEU A 72 10.65 2.03 -4.76
CA LEU A 72 9.32 1.49 -4.55
C LEU A 72 9.22 0.88 -3.16
N GLN A 73 8.03 0.92 -2.56
CA GLN A 73 7.74 0.31 -1.27
C GLN A 73 8.77 0.69 -0.18
N GLN A 74 9.14 1.98 -0.14
CA GLN A 74 10.12 2.47 0.82
C GLN A 74 9.57 2.43 2.24
N GLN A 75 10.21 1.65 3.10
CA GLN A 75 9.84 1.54 4.51
C GLN A 75 10.50 2.64 5.35
N TYR A 76 9.72 3.24 6.22
CA TYR A 76 10.14 4.18 7.27
C TYR A 76 9.77 3.62 8.64
N THR A 77 10.73 3.52 9.55
CA THR A 77 10.46 3.13 10.93
C THR A 77 10.07 4.36 11.72
N LEU A 78 8.78 4.50 12.01
CA LEU A 78 8.21 5.66 12.72
C LEU A 78 8.49 5.59 14.23
N GLN A 79 8.48 4.39 14.79
CA GLN A 79 8.81 4.08 16.16
C GLN A 79 9.57 2.76 16.21
N GLU A 80 10.68 2.71 16.95
CA GLU A 80 11.40 1.48 17.21
C GLU A 80 10.64 0.59 18.19
N SER A 81 10.90 -0.72 18.17
CA SER A 81 10.41 -1.62 19.21
C SER A 81 11.17 -1.38 20.49
N TYR A 82 10.49 -1.50 21.63
CA TYR A 82 11.12 -1.37 22.96
C TYR A 82 10.44 -2.27 23.98
N ILE A 83 11.06 -2.43 25.13
CA ILE A 83 10.51 -3.15 26.29
C ILE A 83 10.18 -2.10 27.35
N THR A 84 8.96 -2.18 27.90
CA THR A 84 8.50 -1.29 28.97
C THR A 84 9.18 -1.66 30.31
N GLU A 85 9.10 -0.78 31.30
CA GLU A 85 9.56 -1.05 32.64
C GLU A 85 8.89 -2.29 33.28
N THR A 86 7.69 -2.63 32.85
CA THR A 86 6.94 -3.82 33.25
C THR A 86 7.33 -5.10 32.51
N GLY A 87 8.27 -5.02 31.55
CA GLY A 87 8.73 -6.15 30.74
C GLY A 87 7.85 -6.44 29.50
N GLU A 88 6.86 -5.61 29.18
CA GLU A 88 6.03 -5.76 28.00
C GLU A 88 6.79 -5.32 26.75
N ARG A 89 6.73 -6.13 25.69
CA ARG A 89 7.33 -5.79 24.39
C ARG A 89 6.38 -4.97 23.53
N VAL A 90 6.74 -3.72 23.28
CA VAL A 90 6.07 -2.84 22.32
C VAL A 90 6.69 -3.02 20.93
N ARG A 91 5.86 -3.31 19.91
CA ARG A 91 6.32 -3.54 18.55
C ARG A 91 6.64 -2.21 17.85
N ALA A 92 7.58 -2.26 16.90
CA ALA A 92 7.87 -1.12 16.04
C ALA A 92 6.65 -0.71 15.20
N ILE A 93 6.56 0.59 14.89
CA ILE A 93 5.58 1.13 13.95
C ILE A 93 6.32 1.49 12.66
N HIS A 94 5.87 0.91 11.57
CA HIS A 94 6.41 1.18 10.23
C HIS A 94 5.36 1.84 9.34
N TYR A 95 5.84 2.67 8.43
CA TYR A 95 5.09 3.17 7.29
C TYR A 95 5.81 2.73 6.01
N VAL A 96 5.07 2.23 5.04
CA VAL A 96 5.59 1.88 3.72
C VAL A 96 4.94 2.80 2.71
N ALA A 97 5.75 3.60 2.03
CA ALA A 97 5.33 4.49 0.96
C ALA A 97 5.32 3.74 -0.37
N ASP A 98 4.37 4.01 -1.26
CA ASP A 98 4.34 3.39 -2.58
C ASP A 98 5.56 3.83 -3.41
N PHE A 99 5.90 5.13 -3.37
CA PHE A 99 7.03 5.71 -4.07
C PHE A 99 7.80 6.70 -3.20
N ALA A 100 9.12 6.67 -3.31
CA ALA A 100 10.01 7.68 -2.75
C ALA A 100 11.06 8.06 -3.80
N TYR A 101 11.34 9.35 -3.98
CA TYR A 101 12.29 9.84 -4.96
C TYR A 101 12.78 11.24 -4.58
N GLU A 102 13.70 11.80 -5.33
CA GLU A 102 14.15 13.17 -5.17
C GLU A 102 13.76 14.00 -6.39
N ARG A 103 13.30 15.23 -6.13
CA ARG A 103 12.96 16.21 -7.16
C ARG A 103 13.81 17.47 -6.99
N PRO A 104 14.33 18.07 -8.10
CA PRO A 104 15.12 19.28 -8.02
C PRO A 104 14.23 20.50 -7.70
N THR A 105 14.78 21.45 -6.97
CA THR A 105 14.23 22.80 -6.85
C THR A 105 14.49 23.59 -8.11
N ALA A 106 13.83 24.74 -8.27
CA ALA A 106 14.32 25.75 -9.21
C ALA A 106 15.75 26.18 -8.80
N PRO A 107 16.61 26.53 -9.78
CA PRO A 107 17.92 27.08 -9.49
C PRO A 107 17.79 28.37 -8.65
N ASP A 108 18.66 28.52 -7.66
CA ASP A 108 18.78 29.76 -6.92
C ASP A 108 19.48 30.86 -7.77
N LYS A 109 19.71 32.04 -7.17
CA LYS A 109 20.38 33.15 -7.85
C LYS A 109 21.84 32.86 -8.26
N TYR A 110 22.43 31.76 -7.77
CA TYR A 110 23.76 31.30 -8.11
C TYR A 110 23.76 30.11 -9.04
N GLY A 111 22.57 29.64 -9.49
CA GLY A 111 22.40 28.47 -10.32
C GLY A 111 22.42 27.13 -9.56
N THR A 112 22.40 27.18 -8.23
CA THR A 112 22.42 25.97 -7.39
C THR A 112 21.07 25.30 -7.36
N VAL A 113 21.05 23.99 -7.61
CA VAL A 113 19.85 23.14 -7.55
C VAL A 113 19.95 22.22 -6.35
N ILE A 114 18.93 22.22 -5.50
CA ILE A 114 18.81 21.33 -4.35
C ILE A 114 17.82 20.22 -4.69
N TRP A 115 18.16 18.99 -4.34
CA TRP A 115 17.27 17.83 -4.52
C TRP A 115 16.52 17.55 -3.23
N LEU A 116 15.19 17.65 -3.29
CA LEU A 116 14.33 17.46 -2.13
C LEU A 116 13.67 16.08 -2.18
N PRO A 117 13.62 15.38 -1.05
CA PRO A 117 12.93 14.09 -0.96
C PRO A 117 11.42 14.28 -1.11
N VAL A 118 10.82 13.39 -1.89
CA VAL A 118 9.37 13.29 -2.09
C VAL A 118 8.92 11.90 -1.72
N VAL A 119 7.85 11.81 -0.96
CA VAL A 119 7.18 10.56 -0.57
C VAL A 119 5.77 10.59 -1.13
N GLU A 120 5.43 9.61 -1.95
CA GLU A 120 4.10 9.49 -2.54
C GLU A 120 3.39 8.22 -2.09
N ASP A 121 2.08 8.34 -1.97
CA ASP A 121 1.18 7.23 -1.64
C ASP A 121 -0.08 7.32 -2.50
N VAL A 122 -0.39 6.24 -3.20
CA VAL A 122 -1.56 6.15 -4.07
C VAL A 122 -2.79 5.82 -3.23
N LYS A 123 -3.57 6.84 -2.92
CA LYS A 123 -4.72 6.69 -2.03
C LYS A 123 -6.06 6.95 -2.69
N SER A 124 -7.06 6.18 -2.26
CA SER A 124 -8.47 6.48 -2.47
C SER A 124 -9.07 7.00 -1.15
N ARG A 125 -10.23 7.65 -1.23
CA ARG A 125 -10.96 8.07 -0.02
C ARG A 125 -11.21 6.92 0.97
N ALA A 126 -11.50 5.73 0.45
CA ALA A 126 -11.81 4.54 1.25
C ALA A 126 -10.61 3.98 2.03
N THR A 127 -9.37 4.31 1.61
CA THR A 127 -8.14 3.81 2.23
C THR A 127 -7.52 4.77 3.24
N LYS A 128 -8.09 5.98 3.40
CA LYS A 128 -7.67 6.98 4.41
C LYS A 128 -8.26 6.63 5.77
N THR A 129 -7.51 5.88 6.57
CA THR A 129 -7.91 5.48 7.92
C THR A 129 -7.31 6.41 8.98
N ALA A 130 -7.88 6.42 10.22
CA ALA A 130 -7.29 7.14 11.34
C ALA A 130 -5.84 6.71 11.63
N GLN A 131 -5.54 5.42 11.46
CA GLN A 131 -4.19 4.89 11.60
C GLN A 131 -3.24 5.47 10.54
N TYR A 132 -3.68 5.64 9.30
CA TYR A 132 -2.91 6.27 8.25
C TYR A 132 -2.60 7.73 8.58
N GLU A 133 -3.60 8.51 9.03
CA GLU A 133 -3.40 9.90 9.43
C GLU A 133 -2.42 10.04 10.62
N MET A 134 -2.46 9.11 11.57
CA MET A 134 -1.47 9.05 12.65
C MET A 134 -0.05 8.80 12.11
N LYS A 135 0.11 7.85 11.20
CA LYS A 135 1.42 7.55 10.58
C LYS A 135 1.97 8.74 9.79
N LYS A 136 1.12 9.52 9.10
CA LYS A 136 1.52 10.77 8.43
C LYS A 136 2.13 11.78 9.41
N LYS A 137 1.50 11.96 10.57
CA LYS A 137 2.01 12.86 11.62
C LYS A 137 3.36 12.40 12.16
N LEU A 138 3.50 11.11 12.45
CA LEU A 138 4.76 10.52 12.94
C LEU A 138 5.88 10.62 11.89
N LEU A 139 5.56 10.39 10.61
CA LEU A 139 6.53 10.56 9.52
C LEU A 139 7.04 11.99 9.44
N ARG A 140 6.13 12.96 9.55
CA ARG A 140 6.48 14.38 9.53
C ARG A 140 7.33 14.78 10.73
N GLU A 141 6.97 14.32 11.93
CA GLU A 141 7.72 14.60 13.14
C GLU A 141 9.15 14.03 13.07
N ARG A 142 9.29 12.75 12.73
CA ARG A 142 10.57 12.04 12.79
C ARG A 142 11.51 12.36 11.63
N PHE A 143 10.98 12.51 10.42
CA PHE A 143 11.77 12.64 9.19
C PHE A 143 11.61 13.98 8.49
N ASN A 144 10.72 14.86 8.99
CA ASN A 144 10.33 16.11 8.31
C ASN A 144 9.83 15.90 6.88
N LEU A 145 9.18 14.74 6.63
CA LEU A 145 8.63 14.34 5.34
C LEU A 145 7.11 14.46 5.34
N THR A 146 6.56 14.99 4.26
CA THR A 146 5.11 15.05 4.03
C THR A 146 4.75 14.10 2.90
N ILE A 147 3.70 13.28 3.11
CA ILE A 147 3.21 12.37 2.08
C ILE A 147 2.39 13.14 1.07
N THR A 148 2.75 13.02 -0.21
CA THR A 148 1.94 13.47 -1.34
C THR A 148 0.98 12.35 -1.73
N GLU A 149 -0.31 12.60 -1.62
CA GLU A 149 -1.35 11.65 -2.02
C GLU A 149 -1.71 11.87 -3.49
N VAL A 150 -1.63 10.81 -4.30
CA VAL A 150 -1.87 10.83 -5.74
C VAL A 150 -2.96 9.85 -6.16
#